data_279f05226774968896c8cf68e8200457
#
_entry.id   279f05226774968896c8cf68e8200457
#
_cell.length_a   1.000
_cell.length_b   1.000
_cell.length_c   1.000
_cell.angle_alpha   90.00
_cell.angle_beta   90.00
_cell.angle_gamma   90.00
#
_symmetry.space_group_name_H-M   'P 1'
#
loop_
_entity.id
_entity.type
_entity.pdbx_description
1 polymer ?
#
loop_
_entity_poly.entity_id
_entity_poly.type
_entity_poly.pdbx_seq_one_letter_code
_entity_poly.pdbx_strand_id
1 'polypeptide(L)'
;MMKKYNKIALILLLLVLGTQGVNAQDVGFSQFYANPLYLNPAFAGSKVAPRISLSYRAQWPGLVSAFTTVSASYDQYINDLHGGIGAIVMTDRQGDHGALSTNMLGAMYSFRFRVYKEIYVNMALQAGLVNCKLDWDVNHLRFPDQIDPENGYINQTSATAPDKTSVLYPDFSAGLMVYGPAWYAGLAAHHLNQPSQGFYSEDRVPMKLSANVGGLINLSEEKRRTSSLGLGTPVVSPNFIYQYQGTFHYFNYGLYLDWMPFLVGLWYRNGIENSDAFIFMVGVQQDYFKVGYSYDVTVSTLANSTAGAHEVTLGILLPVPEAKRKIKAIRCPSF
;
A
#
# COMPACT_ATOMS: atom_id res chain seq x y z
N MET A 1 -43.68 -23.96 27.23
CA MET A 1 -43.65 -22.67 26.53
C MET A 1 -42.24 -22.08 26.39
N MET A 2 -41.40 -22.07 27.41
CA MET A 2 -40.04 -21.52 27.37
C MET A 2 -39.10 -22.04 26.26
N LYS A 3 -39.14 -23.32 25.89
CA LYS A 3 -38.30 -23.89 24.83
C LYS A 3 -38.56 -23.33 23.40
N LYS A 4 -39.73 -22.74 23.17
CA LYS A 4 -40.10 -22.18 21.86
C LYS A 4 -39.55 -20.76 21.67
N TYR A 5 -39.50 -19.98 22.74
CA TYR A 5 -38.93 -18.61 22.75
C TYR A 5 -37.38 -18.62 22.60
N ASN A 6 -36.69 -19.61 23.19
CA ASN A 6 -35.26 -19.75 23.06
C ASN A 6 -34.84 -20.10 21.62
N LYS A 7 -35.65 -20.86 20.88
CA LYS A 7 -35.40 -21.14 19.45
C LYS A 7 -35.59 -19.89 18.57
N ILE A 8 -36.63 -19.09 18.86
CA ILE A 8 -36.89 -17.85 18.13
C ILE A 8 -35.82 -16.82 18.44
N ALA A 9 -35.38 -16.70 19.69
CA ALA A 9 -34.28 -15.83 20.09
C ALA A 9 -32.94 -16.25 19.44
N LEU A 10 -32.67 -17.55 19.33
CA LEU A 10 -31.50 -18.09 18.66
C LEU A 10 -31.51 -17.82 17.14
N ILE A 11 -32.70 -17.96 16.50
CA ILE A 11 -32.87 -17.65 15.07
C ILE A 11 -32.72 -16.14 14.81
N LEU A 12 -33.28 -15.29 15.68
CA LEU A 12 -33.08 -13.83 15.60
C LEU A 12 -31.62 -13.43 15.84
N LEU A 13 -30.93 -14.08 16.77
CA LEU A 13 -29.50 -13.87 17.01
C LEU A 13 -28.67 -14.31 15.79
N LEU A 14 -29.00 -15.44 15.15
CA LEU A 14 -28.32 -15.91 13.93
C LEU A 14 -28.62 -15.01 12.73
N LEU A 15 -29.83 -14.42 12.62
CA LEU A 15 -30.18 -13.46 11.58
C LEU A 15 -29.46 -12.12 11.74
N VAL A 16 -29.19 -11.67 12.98
CA VAL A 16 -28.39 -10.45 13.26
C VAL A 16 -26.90 -10.66 13.00
N LEU A 17 -26.40 -11.90 13.14
CA LEU A 17 -25.01 -12.24 12.82
C LEU A 17 -24.73 -12.41 11.31
N GLY A 18 -25.78 -12.49 10.49
CA GLY A 18 -25.68 -12.79 9.05
C GLY A 18 -25.42 -11.60 8.11
N THR A 19 -25.37 -10.36 8.58
CA THR A 19 -25.15 -9.18 7.75
C THR A 19 -23.75 -8.58 7.97
N GLN A 20 -22.71 -9.38 7.79
CA GLN A 20 -21.37 -8.85 7.62
C GLN A 20 -21.28 -8.30 6.20
N GLY A 21 -21.38 -6.98 6.04
CA GLY A 21 -21.10 -6.32 4.77
C GLY A 21 -19.65 -6.66 4.37
N VAL A 22 -19.47 -7.22 3.19
CA VAL A 22 -18.13 -7.44 2.62
C VAL A 22 -17.56 -6.07 2.27
N ASN A 23 -16.67 -5.55 3.11
CA ASN A 23 -15.94 -4.32 2.83
C ASN A 23 -14.74 -4.67 1.96
N ALA A 24 -14.60 -3.98 0.82
CA ALA A 24 -13.40 -4.07 0.00
C ALA A 24 -12.25 -3.30 0.66
N GLN A 25 -11.05 -3.86 0.63
CA GLN A 25 -9.82 -3.22 1.08
C GLN A 25 -9.04 -2.70 -0.11
N ASP A 26 -8.31 -1.60 0.13
CA ASP A 26 -7.28 -1.14 -0.79
C ASP A 26 -6.10 -2.11 -0.83
N VAL A 27 -5.36 -2.04 -1.93
CA VAL A 27 -4.11 -2.77 -2.10
C VAL A 27 -3.12 -2.47 -0.97
N GLY A 28 -2.52 -3.50 -0.42
CA GLY A 28 -1.43 -3.39 0.55
C GLY A 28 -0.09 -3.73 -0.09
N PHE A 29 0.88 -2.80 -0.06
CA PHE A 29 2.27 -3.09 -0.41
C PHE A 29 3.06 -3.56 0.81
N SER A 30 4.08 -4.39 0.60
CA SER A 30 4.99 -4.85 1.66
C SER A 30 6.24 -4.00 1.74
N GLN A 31 6.66 -3.43 0.61
CA GLN A 31 7.74 -2.45 0.55
C GLN A 31 7.18 -1.03 0.67
N PHE A 32 6.67 -0.67 1.84
CA PHE A 32 5.91 0.56 2.10
C PHE A 32 6.60 1.82 1.59
N TYR A 33 7.92 1.94 1.81
CA TYR A 33 8.69 3.13 1.44
C TYR A 33 9.23 3.09 0.00
N ALA A 34 9.03 1.98 -0.72
CA ALA A 34 9.25 1.91 -2.15
C ALA A 34 8.09 2.55 -2.95
N ASN A 35 6.89 2.60 -2.35
CA ASN A 35 5.71 3.27 -2.89
C ASN A 35 5.30 4.48 -2.03
N PRO A 36 6.18 5.48 -1.86
CA PRO A 36 5.97 6.53 -0.87
C PRO A 36 4.75 7.40 -1.16
N LEU A 37 4.44 7.67 -2.43
CA LEU A 37 3.28 8.48 -2.82
C LEU A 37 1.95 7.77 -2.55
N TYR A 38 1.93 6.44 -2.63
CA TYR A 38 0.76 5.64 -2.25
C TYR A 38 0.59 5.58 -0.73
N LEU A 39 1.68 5.54 0.03
CA LEU A 39 1.65 5.53 1.49
C LEU A 39 1.13 6.85 2.06
N ASN A 40 1.65 7.98 1.53
CA ASN A 40 1.29 9.32 1.99
C ASN A 40 1.66 10.35 0.91
N PRO A 41 0.70 11.13 0.39
CA PRO A 41 0.96 12.17 -0.61
C PRO A 41 2.01 13.21 -0.18
N ALA A 42 2.20 13.42 1.12
CA ALA A 42 3.19 14.35 1.67
C ALA A 42 4.66 13.92 1.42
N PHE A 43 4.90 12.71 0.91
CA PHE A 43 6.21 12.31 0.41
C PHE A 43 6.56 12.90 -0.97
N ALA A 44 5.63 13.53 -1.68
CA ALA A 44 5.92 14.16 -2.96
C ALA A 44 7.01 15.22 -2.81
N GLY A 45 8.06 15.11 -3.62
CA GLY A 45 9.24 15.97 -3.54
C GLY A 45 10.06 15.80 -2.26
N SER A 46 9.93 14.69 -1.56
CA SER A 46 10.68 14.41 -0.32
C SER A 46 12.18 14.23 -0.55
N LYS A 47 12.56 13.83 -1.75
CA LYS A 47 13.97 13.72 -2.18
C LYS A 47 14.43 15.00 -2.87
N VAL A 48 15.75 15.25 -2.85
CA VAL A 48 16.35 16.36 -3.61
C VAL A 48 16.29 16.07 -5.11
N ALA A 49 16.53 14.82 -5.48
CA ALA A 49 16.49 14.34 -6.86
C ALA A 49 15.06 13.96 -7.26
N PRO A 50 14.65 14.22 -8.52
CA PRO A 50 13.45 13.64 -9.06
C PRO A 50 13.52 12.11 -8.95
N ARG A 51 12.41 11.50 -8.54
CA ARG A 51 12.35 10.06 -8.28
C ARG A 51 11.28 9.42 -9.17
N ILE A 52 11.63 8.28 -9.75
CA ILE A 52 10.70 7.34 -10.36
C ILE A 52 10.66 6.10 -9.49
N SER A 53 9.48 5.63 -9.15
CA SER A 53 9.30 4.37 -8.41
C SER A 53 8.37 3.46 -9.20
N LEU A 54 8.80 2.21 -9.37
CA LEU A 54 8.05 1.16 -10.03
C LEU A 54 7.90 -0.01 -9.05
N SER A 55 6.72 -0.62 -9.01
CA SER A 55 6.45 -1.78 -8.17
C SER A 55 5.57 -2.78 -8.89
N TYR A 56 5.88 -4.04 -8.70
CA TYR A 56 5.09 -5.19 -9.10
C TYR A 56 4.88 -6.09 -7.89
N ARG A 57 3.63 -6.38 -7.55
CA ARG A 57 3.26 -7.27 -6.45
C ARG A 57 2.35 -8.37 -6.96
N ALA A 58 2.70 -9.60 -6.64
CA ALA A 58 1.86 -10.78 -6.81
C ALA A 58 1.52 -11.34 -5.41
N GLN A 59 0.25 -11.26 -5.02
CA GLN A 59 -0.23 -11.76 -3.74
C GLN A 59 -1.02 -13.04 -3.97
N TRP A 60 -0.70 -14.07 -3.17
CA TRP A 60 -1.31 -15.39 -3.19
C TRP A 60 -1.25 -16.11 -4.55
N PRO A 61 -0.05 -16.18 -5.18
CA PRO A 61 0.10 -16.80 -6.49
C PRO A 61 -0.23 -18.30 -6.52
N GLY A 62 -0.35 -18.95 -5.37
CA GLY A 62 -0.81 -20.34 -5.25
C GLY A 62 -2.32 -20.52 -5.46
N LEU A 63 -3.09 -19.43 -5.47
CA LEU A 63 -4.53 -19.47 -5.73
C LEU A 63 -4.83 -19.16 -7.20
N VAL A 64 -5.90 -19.77 -7.73
CA VAL A 64 -6.39 -19.48 -9.10
C VAL A 64 -6.78 -18.00 -9.24
N SER A 65 -7.21 -17.36 -8.16
CA SER A 65 -7.61 -15.96 -8.11
C SER A 65 -6.53 -15.07 -7.45
N ALA A 66 -5.29 -15.13 -7.94
CA ALA A 66 -4.19 -14.30 -7.47
C ALA A 66 -4.47 -12.80 -7.65
N PHE A 67 -3.93 -11.99 -6.74
CA PHE A 67 -3.97 -10.52 -6.85
C PHE A 67 -2.67 -10.04 -7.48
N THR A 68 -2.77 -9.19 -8.49
CA THR A 68 -1.60 -8.62 -9.16
C THR A 68 -1.72 -7.11 -9.20
N THR A 69 -0.76 -6.42 -8.59
CA THR A 69 -0.71 -4.97 -8.56
C THR A 69 0.55 -4.47 -9.25
N VAL A 70 0.39 -3.48 -10.12
CA VAL A 70 1.48 -2.74 -10.77
C VAL A 70 1.31 -1.27 -10.44
N SER A 71 2.38 -0.62 -10.02
CA SER A 71 2.38 0.81 -9.70
C SER A 71 3.60 1.48 -10.33
N ALA A 72 3.40 2.68 -10.84
CA ALA A 72 4.46 3.59 -11.29
C ALA A 72 4.19 4.98 -10.74
N SER A 73 5.22 5.63 -10.20
CA SER A 73 5.10 6.98 -9.70
C SER A 73 6.31 7.84 -10.03
N TYR A 74 6.08 9.14 -10.12
CA TYR A 74 7.10 10.16 -10.29
C TYR A 74 6.88 11.27 -9.29
N ASP A 75 7.95 11.77 -8.68
CA ASP A 75 7.89 12.96 -7.85
C ASP A 75 9.17 13.80 -7.94
N GLN A 76 9.00 15.10 -7.76
CA GLN A 76 10.08 16.08 -7.80
C GLN A 76 9.76 17.26 -6.88
N TYR A 77 10.79 17.78 -6.23
CA TYR A 77 10.71 19.06 -5.53
C TYR A 77 10.93 20.23 -6.49
N ILE A 78 10.09 21.26 -6.42
CA ILE A 78 10.20 22.49 -7.22
C ILE A 78 10.38 23.67 -6.29
N ASN A 79 11.53 24.37 -6.40
CA ASN A 79 11.88 25.49 -5.53
C ASN A 79 10.86 26.64 -5.60
N ASP A 80 10.45 26.99 -6.79
CA ASP A 80 9.55 28.13 -7.01
C ASP A 80 8.14 27.89 -6.44
N LEU A 81 7.74 26.63 -6.32
CA LEU A 81 6.49 26.23 -5.69
C LEU A 81 6.64 25.98 -4.18
N HIS A 82 7.85 26.07 -3.61
CA HIS A 82 8.15 25.72 -2.22
C HIS A 82 7.63 24.35 -1.82
N GLY A 83 7.59 23.40 -2.76
CA GLY A 83 6.95 22.12 -2.56
C GLY A 83 7.29 21.07 -3.59
N GLY A 84 6.72 19.90 -3.42
CA GLY A 84 6.84 18.77 -4.34
C GLY A 84 5.61 18.59 -5.19
N ILE A 85 5.80 18.18 -6.42
CA ILE A 85 4.75 17.63 -7.28
C ILE A 85 4.96 16.13 -7.41
N GLY A 86 3.88 15.39 -7.59
CA GLY A 86 3.94 13.95 -7.82
C GLY A 86 2.78 13.48 -8.69
N ALA A 87 3.01 12.36 -9.34
CA ALA A 87 1.99 11.62 -10.08
C ALA A 87 2.15 10.13 -9.82
N ILE A 88 1.04 9.41 -9.76
CA ILE A 88 0.99 7.97 -9.57
C ILE A 88 -0.01 7.35 -10.54
N VAL A 89 0.37 6.22 -11.12
CA VAL A 89 -0.52 5.34 -11.88
C VAL A 89 -0.43 3.96 -11.25
N MET A 90 -1.57 3.33 -11.04
CA MET A 90 -1.65 2.00 -10.47
C MET A 90 -2.73 1.18 -11.16
N THR A 91 -2.45 -0.08 -11.38
CA THR A 91 -3.41 -1.08 -11.83
C THR A 91 -3.40 -2.24 -10.85
N ASP A 92 -4.56 -2.58 -10.34
CA ASP A 92 -4.78 -3.76 -9.50
C ASP A 92 -5.76 -4.70 -10.19
N ARG A 93 -5.42 -5.98 -10.22
CA ARG A 93 -6.21 -7.04 -10.84
C ARG A 93 -6.48 -8.12 -9.80
N GLN A 94 -7.73 -8.50 -9.67
CA GLN A 94 -8.20 -9.45 -8.67
C GLN A 94 -9.07 -10.51 -9.34
N GLY A 95 -9.03 -11.72 -8.82
CA GLY A 95 -9.84 -12.83 -9.30
C GLY A 95 -9.22 -13.56 -10.50
N ASP A 96 -9.92 -14.62 -10.94
CA ASP A 96 -9.51 -15.41 -12.07
C ASP A 96 -9.43 -14.55 -13.33
N HIS A 97 -8.30 -14.65 -14.06
CA HIS A 97 -7.97 -13.81 -15.23
C HIS A 97 -8.10 -12.29 -15.01
N GLY A 98 -8.12 -11.82 -13.73
CA GLY A 98 -8.27 -10.40 -13.42
C GLY A 98 -9.69 -9.88 -13.63
N ALA A 99 -10.68 -10.69 -13.28
CA ALA A 99 -12.11 -10.40 -13.44
C ALA A 99 -12.52 -9.04 -12.85
N LEU A 100 -11.89 -8.62 -11.74
CA LEU A 100 -12.03 -7.28 -11.20
C LEU A 100 -10.72 -6.51 -11.40
N SER A 101 -10.76 -5.37 -12.07
CA SER A 101 -9.60 -4.51 -12.28
C SER A 101 -9.87 -3.08 -11.83
N THR A 102 -8.95 -2.52 -11.03
CA THR A 102 -8.98 -1.14 -10.58
C THR A 102 -7.77 -0.40 -11.14
N ASN A 103 -8.04 0.66 -11.91
CA ASN A 103 -7.00 1.51 -12.48
C ASN A 103 -7.10 2.90 -11.84
N MET A 104 -6.00 3.38 -11.29
CA MET A 104 -5.89 4.68 -10.62
C MET A 104 -4.87 5.56 -11.32
N LEU A 105 -5.22 6.82 -11.54
CA LEU A 105 -4.35 7.91 -11.91
C LEU A 105 -4.49 9.02 -10.88
N GLY A 106 -3.40 9.43 -10.24
CA GLY A 106 -3.39 10.48 -9.24
C GLY A 106 -2.32 11.51 -9.51
N ALA A 107 -2.63 12.78 -9.22
CA ALA A 107 -1.67 13.89 -9.19
C ALA A 107 -1.72 14.55 -7.81
N MET A 108 -0.56 14.97 -7.30
CA MET A 108 -0.45 15.53 -5.97
C MET A 108 0.52 16.70 -5.91
N TYR A 109 0.24 17.58 -4.96
CA TYR A 109 1.11 18.68 -4.59
C TYR A 109 1.35 18.66 -3.09
N SER A 110 2.60 18.80 -2.67
CA SER A 110 3.04 18.84 -1.27
C SER A 110 3.75 20.17 -0.99
N PHE A 111 3.18 21.00 -0.15
CA PHE A 111 3.80 22.25 0.32
C PHE A 111 4.71 21.97 1.49
N ARG A 112 5.95 22.51 1.46
CA ARG A 112 6.97 22.34 2.49
C ARG A 112 7.30 23.66 3.17
N PHE A 113 7.30 23.66 4.51
CA PHE A 113 7.78 24.78 5.30
C PHE A 113 8.60 24.32 6.50
N ARG A 114 9.49 25.19 6.93
CA ARG A 114 10.33 24.95 8.10
C ARG A 114 9.66 25.57 9.34
N VAL A 115 9.41 24.76 10.35
CA VAL A 115 8.81 25.21 11.61
C VAL A 115 9.87 25.64 12.62
N TYR A 116 10.92 24.85 12.78
CA TYR A 116 11.96 25.12 13.76
C TYR A 116 13.28 24.47 13.37
N LYS A 117 14.39 25.23 13.41
CA LYS A 117 15.76 24.72 13.08
C LYS A 117 15.79 23.77 11.88
N GLU A 118 15.85 22.45 12.13
CA GLU A 118 15.90 21.40 11.12
C GLU A 118 14.60 20.58 11.06
N ILE A 119 13.51 21.09 11.66
CA ILE A 119 12.20 20.47 11.63
C ILE A 119 11.37 21.08 10.49
N TYR A 120 10.90 20.24 9.61
CA TYR A 120 10.11 20.60 8.44
C TYR A 120 8.74 19.92 8.52
N VAL A 121 7.76 20.56 7.93
CA VAL A 121 6.41 20.04 7.75
C VAL A 121 6.09 20.06 6.26
N ASN A 122 5.58 18.93 5.77
CA ASN A 122 5.00 18.81 4.44
C ASN A 122 3.50 18.58 4.59
N MET A 123 2.69 19.35 3.87
CA MET A 123 1.24 19.17 3.76
C MET A 123 0.90 18.92 2.30
N ALA A 124 0.11 17.90 2.01
CA ALA A 124 -0.18 17.53 0.63
C ALA A 124 -1.67 17.27 0.39
N LEU A 125 -2.07 17.56 -0.83
CA LEU A 125 -3.35 17.17 -1.39
C LEU A 125 -3.11 16.36 -2.66
N GLN A 126 -3.94 15.36 -2.88
CA GLN A 126 -3.97 14.52 -4.07
C GLN A 126 -5.38 14.54 -4.65
N ALA A 127 -5.45 14.63 -5.96
CA ALA A 127 -6.65 14.40 -6.73
C ALA A 127 -6.38 13.32 -7.76
N GLY A 128 -7.31 12.40 -7.93
CA GLY A 128 -7.18 11.27 -8.82
C GLY A 128 -8.48 10.89 -9.50
N LEU A 129 -8.35 10.02 -10.48
CA LEU A 129 -9.44 9.33 -11.15
C LEU A 129 -9.20 7.83 -10.98
N VAL A 130 -10.24 7.12 -10.58
CA VAL A 130 -10.22 5.67 -10.42
C VAL A 130 -11.30 5.08 -11.32
N ASN A 131 -10.88 4.08 -12.12
CA ASN A 131 -11.78 3.26 -12.92
C ASN A 131 -11.78 1.84 -12.36
N CYS A 132 -12.91 1.40 -11.87
CA CYS A 132 -13.16 0.03 -11.43
C CYS A 132 -13.95 -0.69 -12.53
N LYS A 133 -13.43 -1.81 -13.05
CA LYS A 133 -14.03 -2.58 -14.12
C LYS A 133 -14.20 -4.04 -13.70
N LEU A 134 -15.38 -4.56 -13.90
CA LEU A 134 -15.72 -5.97 -13.76
C LEU A 134 -15.79 -6.60 -15.16
N ASP A 135 -14.95 -7.59 -15.42
CA ASP A 135 -15.06 -8.42 -16.62
C ASP A 135 -16.08 -9.54 -16.38
N TRP A 136 -17.28 -9.31 -16.88
CA TRP A 136 -18.37 -10.25 -16.71
C TRP A 136 -18.29 -11.37 -17.72
N ASP A 137 -17.50 -12.40 -17.41
CA ASP A 137 -17.49 -13.65 -18.14
C ASP A 137 -17.87 -14.79 -17.21
N VAL A 138 -19.03 -15.42 -17.49
CA VAL A 138 -19.55 -16.55 -16.69
C VAL A 138 -18.63 -17.78 -16.68
N ASN A 139 -17.67 -17.85 -17.62
CA ASN A 139 -16.68 -18.92 -17.64
C ASN A 139 -15.53 -18.67 -16.65
N HIS A 140 -15.28 -17.42 -16.29
CA HIS A 140 -14.22 -17.01 -15.36
C HIS A 140 -14.76 -16.66 -13.96
N LEU A 141 -16.04 -16.23 -13.89
CA LEU A 141 -16.72 -15.99 -12.62
C LEU A 141 -17.37 -17.29 -12.13
N ARG A 142 -17.30 -17.52 -10.83
CA ARG A 142 -17.90 -18.69 -10.20
C ARG A 142 -18.95 -18.26 -9.21
N PHE A 143 -20.15 -18.80 -9.39
CA PHE A 143 -21.31 -18.46 -8.57
C PHE A 143 -21.71 -19.66 -7.71
N PRO A 144 -22.27 -19.43 -6.51
CA PRO A 144 -22.70 -20.51 -5.62
C PRO A 144 -23.73 -21.45 -6.22
N ASP A 145 -24.59 -20.97 -7.13
CA ASP A 145 -25.63 -21.77 -7.80
C ASP A 145 -25.06 -22.75 -8.85
N GLN A 146 -23.82 -22.58 -9.24
CA GLN A 146 -23.10 -23.48 -10.14
C GLN A 146 -22.57 -24.73 -9.41
N ILE A 147 -22.55 -24.73 -8.08
CA ILE A 147 -21.98 -25.82 -7.29
C ILE A 147 -23.00 -26.94 -7.15
N ASP A 148 -22.65 -28.10 -7.69
CA ASP A 148 -23.30 -29.37 -7.35
C ASP A 148 -22.53 -30.00 -6.17
N PRO A 149 -23.24 -30.49 -5.12
CA PRO A 149 -22.57 -31.04 -3.92
C PRO A 149 -21.67 -32.25 -4.18
N GLU A 150 -21.95 -33.01 -5.26
CA GLU A 150 -21.23 -34.25 -5.59
C GLU A 150 -20.22 -34.05 -6.72
N ASN A 151 -20.53 -33.18 -7.68
CA ASN A 151 -19.81 -33.08 -8.96
C ASN A 151 -19.09 -31.72 -9.12
N GLY A 152 -19.20 -30.80 -8.16
CA GLY A 152 -18.54 -29.49 -8.21
C GLY A 152 -19.23 -28.46 -9.11
N TYR A 153 -18.48 -27.65 -9.85
CA TYR A 153 -19.01 -26.56 -10.69
C TYR A 153 -19.53 -27.05 -12.04
N ILE A 154 -20.74 -27.58 -12.09
CA ILE A 154 -21.34 -28.14 -13.31
C ILE A 154 -22.65 -27.48 -13.74
N ASN A 155 -23.33 -26.75 -12.84
CA ASN A 155 -24.62 -26.13 -13.14
C ASN A 155 -24.41 -24.79 -13.89
N GLN A 156 -25.43 -24.40 -14.67
CA GLN A 156 -25.46 -23.06 -15.26
C GLN A 156 -25.92 -22.06 -14.20
N THR A 157 -25.26 -20.88 -14.16
CA THR A 157 -25.64 -19.81 -13.25
C THR A 157 -26.88 -19.07 -13.74
N SER A 158 -27.72 -18.66 -12.81
CA SER A 158 -28.83 -17.73 -13.02
C SER A 158 -28.43 -16.26 -12.79
N ALA A 159 -27.19 -16.02 -12.40
CA ALA A 159 -26.68 -14.67 -12.15
C ALA A 159 -26.70 -13.83 -13.43
N THR A 160 -27.20 -12.61 -13.33
CA THR A 160 -27.26 -11.64 -14.43
C THR A 160 -26.16 -10.61 -14.31
N ALA A 161 -25.64 -10.17 -15.45
CA ALA A 161 -24.65 -9.09 -15.48
C ALA A 161 -25.23 -7.80 -14.84
N PRO A 162 -24.41 -7.00 -14.14
CA PRO A 162 -24.86 -5.69 -13.69
C PRO A 162 -25.08 -4.77 -14.90
N ASP A 163 -25.93 -3.76 -14.73
CA ASP A 163 -26.20 -2.76 -15.78
C ASP A 163 -24.93 -1.99 -16.18
N LYS A 164 -24.01 -1.83 -15.23
CA LYS A 164 -22.71 -1.18 -15.43
C LYS A 164 -21.59 -2.11 -15.01
N THR A 165 -20.70 -2.43 -15.93
CA THR A 165 -19.49 -3.22 -15.68
C THR A 165 -18.23 -2.34 -15.50
N SER A 166 -18.38 -1.03 -15.57
CA SER A 166 -17.29 -0.07 -15.36
C SER A 166 -17.82 1.17 -14.65
N VAL A 167 -17.12 1.57 -13.58
CA VAL A 167 -17.44 2.74 -12.77
C VAL A 167 -16.19 3.63 -12.70
N LEU A 168 -16.33 4.89 -13.16
CA LEU A 168 -15.29 5.91 -13.08
C LEU A 168 -15.68 6.93 -12.02
N TYR A 169 -14.78 7.21 -11.09
CA TYR A 169 -15.03 8.20 -10.03
C TYR A 169 -13.77 9.01 -9.68
N PRO A 170 -13.96 10.27 -9.24
CA PRO A 170 -12.88 11.06 -8.66
C PRO A 170 -12.55 10.57 -7.25
N ASP A 171 -11.27 10.66 -6.88
CA ASP A 171 -10.76 10.29 -5.57
C ASP A 171 -9.83 11.37 -5.02
N PHE A 172 -10.01 11.73 -3.74
CA PHE A 172 -9.23 12.78 -3.10
C PHE A 172 -8.54 12.23 -1.85
N SER A 173 -7.28 12.66 -1.67
CA SER A 173 -6.48 12.29 -0.52
C SER A 173 -5.73 13.50 0.04
N ALA A 174 -5.41 13.44 1.33
CA ALA A 174 -4.59 14.44 1.99
C ALA A 174 -3.49 13.77 2.81
N GLY A 175 -2.36 14.47 2.96
CA GLY A 175 -1.22 13.99 3.72
C GLY A 175 -0.57 15.08 4.54
N LEU A 176 -0.05 14.68 5.68
CA LEU A 176 0.78 15.51 6.55
C LEU A 176 2.02 14.73 6.93
N MET A 177 3.19 15.37 6.92
CA MET A 177 4.42 14.80 7.40
C MET A 177 5.23 15.83 8.16
N VAL A 178 5.74 15.44 9.31
CA VAL A 178 6.70 16.19 10.10
C VAL A 178 7.99 15.39 10.17
N TYR A 179 9.12 16.02 9.93
CA TYR A 179 10.40 15.32 9.95
C TYR A 179 11.55 16.19 10.43
N GLY A 180 12.50 15.55 11.06
CA GLY A 180 13.77 16.08 11.50
C GLY A 180 14.95 15.36 10.85
N PRO A 181 16.18 15.57 11.36
CA PRO A 181 17.39 14.96 10.79
C PRO A 181 17.44 13.42 10.87
N ALA A 182 16.80 12.84 11.90
CA ALA A 182 16.89 11.41 12.18
C ALA A 182 15.54 10.75 12.49
N TRP A 183 14.43 11.45 12.29
CA TRP A 183 13.09 10.92 12.54
C TRP A 183 12.06 11.56 11.63
N TYR A 184 10.95 10.89 11.46
CA TYR A 184 9.78 11.41 10.76
C TYR A 184 8.50 10.79 11.32
N ALA A 185 7.40 11.53 11.20
CA ALA A 185 6.05 11.08 11.49
C ALA A 185 5.09 11.63 10.44
N GLY A 186 4.15 10.82 9.99
CA GLY A 186 3.19 11.21 8.98
C GLY A 186 1.80 10.69 9.26
N LEU A 187 0.81 11.40 8.74
CA LEU A 187 -0.59 11.03 8.71
C LEU A 187 -1.08 11.18 7.27
N ALA A 188 -1.91 10.27 6.79
CA ALA A 188 -2.60 10.41 5.52
C ALA A 188 -4.04 9.92 5.62
N ALA A 189 -4.91 10.54 4.83
CA ALA A 189 -6.28 10.15 4.65
C ALA A 189 -6.56 10.02 3.15
N HIS A 190 -6.99 8.85 2.72
CA HIS A 190 -7.37 8.55 1.34
C HIS A 190 -8.88 8.37 1.26
N HIS A 191 -9.44 8.51 0.06
CA HIS A 191 -10.89 8.41 -0.20
C HIS A 191 -11.71 9.39 0.65
N LEU A 192 -11.26 10.65 0.73
CA LEU A 192 -11.93 11.69 1.53
C LEU A 192 -13.39 11.92 1.12
N ASN A 193 -13.69 11.76 -0.16
CA ASN A 193 -15.03 11.89 -0.72
C ASN A 193 -15.86 10.60 -0.66
N GLN A 194 -15.29 9.48 -0.19
CA GLN A 194 -15.93 8.17 -0.10
C GLN A 194 -16.77 7.83 -1.36
N PRO A 195 -16.13 7.75 -2.55
CA PRO A 195 -16.82 7.59 -3.81
C PRO A 195 -17.57 6.26 -3.86
N SER A 196 -18.65 6.19 -4.66
CA SER A 196 -19.35 4.93 -4.95
C SER A 196 -18.60 4.15 -6.03
N GLN A 197 -18.32 2.86 -5.77
CA GLN A 197 -17.69 1.92 -6.72
C GLN A 197 -18.53 0.70 -7.03
N GLY A 198 -19.73 0.60 -6.44
CA GLY A 198 -20.59 -0.57 -6.60
C GLY A 198 -21.14 -0.73 -8.02
N PHE A 199 -21.23 -1.97 -8.49
CA PHE A 199 -21.82 -2.32 -9.79
C PHE A 199 -23.32 -2.58 -9.68
N TYR A 200 -23.80 -3.09 -8.54
CA TYR A 200 -25.21 -3.40 -8.26
C TYR A 200 -25.83 -2.47 -7.23
N SER A 201 -25.04 -1.87 -6.38
CA SER A 201 -25.46 -1.04 -5.25
C SER A 201 -24.56 0.21 -5.15
N GLU A 202 -24.99 1.18 -4.34
CA GLU A 202 -24.17 2.37 -4.04
C GLU A 202 -23.13 2.09 -2.94
N ASP A 203 -22.35 1.02 -3.10
CA ASP A 203 -21.29 0.70 -2.16
C ASP A 203 -20.18 1.75 -2.22
N ARG A 204 -19.93 2.38 -1.08
CA ARG A 204 -18.93 3.44 -0.97
C ARG A 204 -17.59 2.88 -0.54
N VAL A 205 -16.52 3.41 -1.16
CA VAL A 205 -15.15 3.13 -0.70
C VAL A 205 -14.95 3.77 0.66
N PRO A 206 -14.67 2.99 1.72
CA PRO A 206 -14.43 3.56 3.04
C PRO A 206 -13.17 4.44 3.05
N MET A 207 -13.21 5.52 3.81
CA MET A 207 -12.03 6.36 4.02
C MET A 207 -10.92 5.53 4.67
N LYS A 208 -9.70 5.62 4.12
CA LYS A 208 -8.50 4.97 4.66
C LYS A 208 -7.64 5.99 5.39
N LEU A 209 -7.37 5.72 6.65
CA LEU A 209 -6.45 6.50 7.47
C LEU A 209 -5.14 5.74 7.65
N SER A 210 -4.03 6.42 7.53
CA SER A 210 -2.71 5.85 7.81
C SER A 210 -1.88 6.78 8.68
N ALA A 211 -1.14 6.19 9.61
CA ALA A 211 -0.14 6.86 10.42
C ALA A 211 1.19 6.12 10.26
N ASN A 212 2.26 6.84 10.03
CA ASN A 212 3.59 6.26 9.90
C ASN A 212 4.61 7.04 10.73
N VAL A 213 5.48 6.32 11.40
CA VAL A 213 6.59 6.90 12.17
C VAL A 213 7.84 6.06 11.99
N GLY A 214 8.97 6.72 11.94
CA GLY A 214 10.25 6.04 11.83
C GLY A 214 11.43 6.90 12.25
N GLY A 215 12.55 6.24 12.43
CA GLY A 215 13.79 6.88 12.83
C GLY A 215 15.00 6.28 12.12
N LEU A 216 16.15 6.95 12.26
CA LEU A 216 17.45 6.52 11.74
C LEU A 216 18.46 6.50 12.88
N ILE A 217 19.08 5.35 13.10
CA ILE A 217 20.09 5.11 14.11
C ILE A 217 21.39 4.72 13.39
N ASN A 218 22.38 5.61 13.42
CA ASN A 218 23.71 5.29 12.91
C ASN A 218 24.42 4.37 13.91
N LEU A 219 24.88 3.20 13.47
CA LEU A 219 25.57 2.24 14.32
C LEU A 219 27.05 2.53 14.51
N SER A 220 27.60 3.51 13.80
CA SER A 220 29.00 3.92 13.94
C SER A 220 29.12 5.43 14.11
N GLU A 221 29.88 5.87 15.09
CA GLU A 221 30.19 7.29 15.33
C GLU A 221 31.28 7.82 14.38
N GLU A 222 32.06 6.95 13.74
CA GLU A 222 33.11 7.37 12.82
C GLU A 222 32.53 7.88 11.49
N LYS A 223 32.85 9.15 11.19
CA LYS A 223 32.57 9.77 9.90
C LYS A 223 33.16 8.92 8.77
N ARG A 224 32.29 8.29 7.98
CA ARG A 224 32.56 7.72 6.65
C ARG A 224 33.98 7.20 6.44
N ARG A 225 34.42 6.18 7.13
CA ARG A 225 35.45 5.30 6.64
C ARG A 225 34.77 4.21 5.83
N THR A 226 34.96 4.21 4.52
CA THR A 226 34.69 3.04 3.68
C THR A 226 35.48 1.89 4.27
N SER A 227 34.81 0.80 4.65
CA SER A 227 35.49 -0.41 5.07
C SER A 227 36.39 -0.90 3.92
N SER A 228 37.35 -1.76 4.20
CA SER A 228 38.20 -2.42 3.18
C SER A 228 37.39 -3.14 2.09
N LEU A 229 36.10 -3.41 2.35
CA LEU A 229 35.13 -4.01 1.43
C LEU A 229 34.28 -2.99 0.66
N GLY A 230 34.54 -1.67 0.78
CA GLY A 230 33.74 -0.64 0.12
C GLY A 230 32.33 -0.43 0.72
N LEU A 231 32.04 -1.05 1.85
CA LEU A 231 30.74 -0.93 2.51
C LEU A 231 30.62 0.39 3.27
N GLY A 232 29.45 1.03 3.18
CA GLY A 232 29.13 2.24 3.92
C GLY A 232 28.93 2.01 5.42
N THR A 233 28.67 3.08 6.17
CA THR A 233 28.30 2.99 7.59
C THR A 233 26.90 2.38 7.70
N PRO A 234 26.70 1.31 8.49
CA PRO A 234 25.37 0.71 8.66
C PRO A 234 24.44 1.64 9.43
N VAL A 235 23.22 1.77 8.94
CA VAL A 235 22.15 2.55 9.55
C VAL A 235 20.96 1.63 9.81
N VAL A 236 20.47 1.61 11.05
CA VAL A 236 19.24 0.89 11.40
C VAL A 236 18.08 1.88 11.44
N SER A 237 16.98 1.49 10.81
CA SER A 237 15.76 2.29 10.80
C SER A 237 14.59 1.50 11.37
N PRO A 238 14.19 1.75 12.63
CA PRO A 238 12.94 1.25 13.17
C PRO A 238 11.77 2.05 12.59
N ASN A 239 10.70 1.33 12.25
CA ASN A 239 9.52 1.91 11.62
C ASN A 239 8.25 1.25 12.12
N PHE A 240 7.18 2.07 12.18
CA PHE A 240 5.83 1.64 12.51
C PHE A 240 4.84 2.30 11.55
N ILE A 241 3.88 1.51 11.06
CA ILE A 241 2.80 1.99 10.20
C ILE A 241 1.50 1.40 10.73
N TYR A 242 0.54 2.27 11.00
CA TYR A 242 -0.84 1.89 11.29
C TYR A 242 -1.72 2.29 10.12
N GLN A 243 -2.62 1.40 9.71
CA GLN A 243 -3.61 1.65 8.66
C GLN A 243 -4.98 1.19 9.12
N TYR A 244 -5.98 2.00 8.83
CA TYR A 244 -7.38 1.75 9.15
C TYR A 244 -8.24 2.03 7.92
N GLN A 245 -9.10 1.07 7.54
CA GLN A 245 -10.07 1.24 6.48
C GLN A 245 -11.31 0.37 6.75
N GLY A 246 -12.49 1.00 6.86
CA GLY A 246 -13.72 0.29 7.19
C GLY A 246 -13.65 -0.42 8.55
N THR A 247 -13.61 -1.74 8.54
CA THR A 247 -13.45 -2.57 9.74
C THR A 247 -12.02 -3.09 9.92
N PHE A 248 -11.14 -2.83 8.95
CA PHE A 248 -9.80 -3.40 8.94
C PHE A 248 -8.79 -2.49 9.61
N HIS A 249 -7.99 -3.06 10.48
CA HIS A 249 -6.91 -2.42 11.18
C HIS A 249 -5.63 -3.20 10.96
N TYR A 250 -4.59 -2.55 10.43
CA TYR A 250 -3.29 -3.15 10.23
C TYR A 250 -2.20 -2.39 10.99
N PHE A 251 -1.44 -3.15 11.74
CA PHE A 251 -0.23 -2.70 12.42
C PHE A 251 0.97 -3.32 11.72
N ASN A 252 1.83 -2.50 11.16
CA ASN A 252 3.05 -2.94 10.52
C ASN A 252 4.22 -2.35 11.30
N TYR A 253 5.10 -3.18 11.81
CA TYR A 253 6.30 -2.76 12.52
C TYR A 253 7.49 -3.55 12.06
N GLY A 254 8.60 -2.86 11.88
CA GLY A 254 9.79 -3.48 11.35
C GLY A 254 11.03 -2.61 11.39
N LEU A 255 12.08 -3.21 10.92
CA LEU A 255 13.42 -2.65 10.89
C LEU A 255 13.99 -2.75 9.49
N TYR A 256 14.68 -1.70 9.05
CA TYR A 256 15.60 -1.77 7.93
C TYR A 256 17.03 -1.66 8.43
N LEU A 257 17.92 -2.44 7.84
CA LEU A 257 19.36 -2.28 7.91
C LEU A 257 19.85 -1.81 6.54
N ASP A 258 20.26 -0.55 6.47
CA ASP A 258 20.89 0.03 5.29
C ASP A 258 22.40 -0.05 5.46
N TRP A 259 23.03 -0.90 4.69
CA TRP A 259 24.48 -1.11 4.67
C TRP A 259 24.98 -1.10 3.24
N MET A 260 25.06 0.09 2.68
CA MET A 260 25.36 0.30 1.26
C MET A 260 26.47 -0.62 0.73
N PRO A 261 26.25 -1.31 -0.41
CA PRO A 261 25.12 -1.18 -1.31
C PRO A 261 23.87 -2.03 -0.94
N PHE A 262 23.93 -2.77 0.16
CA PHE A 262 22.88 -3.70 0.57
C PHE A 262 21.86 -3.03 1.48
N LEU A 263 20.62 -3.49 1.33
CA LEU A 263 19.51 -3.14 2.20
C LEU A 263 18.76 -4.41 2.58
N VAL A 264 18.50 -4.58 3.86
CA VAL A 264 17.73 -5.70 4.39
C VAL A 264 16.59 -5.16 5.24
N GLY A 265 15.42 -5.73 5.11
CA GLY A 265 14.24 -5.38 5.89
C GLY A 265 13.61 -6.60 6.53
N LEU A 266 13.13 -6.43 7.75
CA LEU A 266 12.32 -7.41 8.46
C LEU A 266 11.11 -6.69 9.04
N TRP A 267 9.92 -7.14 8.65
CA TRP A 267 8.66 -6.57 9.10
C TRP A 267 7.69 -7.66 9.55
N TYR A 268 6.79 -7.25 10.43
CA TYR A 268 5.66 -8.06 10.83
C TYR A 268 4.37 -7.24 10.64
N ARG A 269 3.41 -7.84 9.93
CA ARG A 269 2.08 -7.28 9.71
C ARG A 269 1.07 -8.05 10.54
N ASN A 270 0.29 -7.31 11.31
CA ASN A 270 -0.73 -7.85 12.21
C ASN A 270 -2.05 -7.08 12.05
N GLY A 271 -3.14 -7.80 11.89
CA GLY A 271 -4.49 -7.28 12.04
C GLY A 271 -4.97 -7.39 13.50
N ILE A 272 -6.10 -6.78 13.86
CA ILE A 272 -6.67 -6.93 15.21
C ILE A 272 -7.12 -8.36 15.45
N GLU A 273 -7.74 -9.01 14.46
CA GLU A 273 -8.32 -10.34 14.62
C GLU A 273 -7.30 -11.47 14.37
N ASN A 274 -6.34 -11.25 13.47
CA ASN A 274 -5.39 -12.29 13.05
C ASN A 274 -4.02 -11.71 12.73
N SER A 275 -2.97 -12.46 13.08
CA SER A 275 -1.63 -12.29 12.53
C SER A 275 -1.67 -12.53 11.03
N ASP A 276 -1.06 -11.65 10.22
CA ASP A 276 -1.13 -11.74 8.77
C ASP A 276 0.17 -12.32 8.18
N ALA A 277 1.29 -11.61 8.29
CA ALA A 277 2.52 -12.04 7.65
C ALA A 277 3.80 -11.53 8.31
N PHE A 278 4.87 -12.34 8.22
CA PHE A 278 6.24 -11.84 8.30
C PHE A 278 6.73 -11.48 6.90
N ILE A 279 7.37 -10.32 6.78
CA ILE A 279 7.87 -9.78 5.51
C ILE A 279 9.39 -9.72 5.59
N PHE A 280 10.04 -10.45 4.70
CA PHE A 280 11.49 -10.43 4.51
C PHE A 280 11.79 -9.64 3.25
N MET A 281 12.76 -8.75 3.33
CA MET A 281 13.12 -7.90 2.24
C MET A 281 14.62 -7.81 2.07
N VAL A 282 15.07 -7.86 0.82
CA VAL A 282 16.46 -7.64 0.41
C VAL A 282 16.48 -6.66 -0.75
N GLY A 283 17.50 -5.84 -0.79
CA GLY A 283 17.67 -4.87 -1.87
C GLY A 283 19.13 -4.49 -2.09
N VAL A 284 19.36 -3.93 -3.26
CA VAL A 284 20.64 -3.34 -3.65
C VAL A 284 20.39 -1.91 -4.08
N GLN A 285 21.21 -0.99 -3.57
CA GLN A 285 21.15 0.41 -3.93
C GLN A 285 22.49 0.91 -4.42
N GLN A 286 22.43 1.71 -5.47
CA GLN A 286 23.55 2.50 -5.98
C GLN A 286 23.11 3.97 -6.09
N ASP A 287 24.02 4.85 -6.55
CA ASP A 287 23.81 6.31 -6.58
C ASP A 287 22.48 6.71 -7.24
N TYR A 288 22.09 6.02 -8.30
CA TYR A 288 20.94 6.40 -9.13
C TYR A 288 19.81 5.41 -9.13
N PHE A 289 19.98 4.20 -8.63
CA PHE A 289 18.93 3.19 -8.64
C PHE A 289 18.92 2.33 -7.38
N LYS A 290 17.76 1.80 -7.06
CA LYS A 290 17.51 0.83 -6.01
C LYS A 290 16.61 -0.27 -6.54
N VAL A 291 16.98 -1.50 -6.30
CA VAL A 291 16.16 -2.67 -6.61
C VAL A 291 15.88 -3.38 -5.30
N GLY A 292 14.61 -3.68 -5.04
CA GLY A 292 14.18 -4.42 -3.86
C GLY A 292 13.32 -5.62 -4.24
N TYR A 293 13.45 -6.67 -3.45
CA TYR A 293 12.58 -7.83 -3.47
C TYR A 293 12.10 -8.12 -2.06
N SER A 294 10.81 -8.38 -1.89
CA SER A 294 10.27 -8.86 -0.62
C SER A 294 9.41 -10.10 -0.82
N TYR A 295 9.39 -10.91 0.23
CA TYR A 295 8.54 -12.08 0.36
C TYR A 295 7.76 -12.03 1.66
N ASP A 296 6.43 -12.11 1.56
CA ASP A 296 5.52 -12.17 2.69
C ASP A 296 5.24 -13.64 3.02
N VAL A 297 5.69 -14.07 4.17
CA VAL A 297 5.34 -15.39 4.72
C VAL A 297 4.02 -15.25 5.47
N THR A 298 2.94 -15.79 4.89
CA THR A 298 1.62 -15.80 5.53
C THR A 298 1.66 -16.68 6.78
N VAL A 299 1.23 -16.13 7.92
CA VAL A 299 1.16 -16.87 9.21
C VAL A 299 -0.27 -17.12 9.68
N SER A 300 -1.26 -16.69 8.90
CA SER A 300 -2.68 -16.98 9.14
C SER A 300 -3.05 -18.42 8.76
N THR A 301 -4.31 -18.82 9.01
CA THR A 301 -4.84 -20.14 8.63
C THR A 301 -4.72 -20.47 7.14
N LEU A 302 -4.50 -19.46 6.29
CA LEU A 302 -4.30 -19.58 4.84
C LEU A 302 -2.85 -19.91 4.43
N ALA A 303 -1.92 -20.06 5.36
CA ALA A 303 -0.49 -20.21 5.10
C ALA A 303 -0.14 -21.34 4.11
N ASN A 304 -0.88 -22.47 4.16
CA ASN A 304 -0.59 -23.65 3.35
C ASN A 304 -1.14 -23.57 1.91
N SER A 305 -1.97 -22.58 1.58
CA SER A 305 -2.70 -22.53 0.32
C SER A 305 -2.31 -21.34 -0.57
N THR A 306 -1.73 -20.29 0.00
CA THR A 306 -1.59 -18.99 -0.69
C THR A 306 -0.23 -18.78 -1.36
N ALA A 307 0.81 -19.51 -0.97
CA ALA A 307 2.21 -19.28 -1.38
C ALA A 307 2.71 -17.85 -1.09
N GLY A 308 2.12 -17.17 -0.07
CA GLY A 308 2.54 -15.85 0.39
C GLY A 308 2.33 -14.72 -0.61
N ALA A 309 3.21 -13.72 -0.59
CA ALA A 309 3.22 -12.65 -1.58
C ALA A 309 4.65 -12.26 -1.97
N HIS A 310 4.83 -11.93 -3.24
CA HIS A 310 6.11 -11.50 -3.80
C HIS A 310 5.97 -10.06 -4.28
N GLU A 311 6.95 -9.22 -3.98
CA GLU A 311 6.98 -7.84 -4.46
C GLU A 311 8.38 -7.47 -4.94
N VAL A 312 8.46 -6.91 -6.15
CA VAL A 312 9.68 -6.38 -6.75
C VAL A 312 9.52 -4.89 -6.95
N THR A 313 10.53 -4.12 -6.57
CA THR A 313 10.51 -2.66 -6.71
C THR A 313 11.77 -2.15 -7.39
N LEU A 314 11.62 -1.07 -8.14
CA LEU A 314 12.72 -0.31 -8.74
C LEU A 314 12.51 1.18 -8.46
N GLY A 315 13.46 1.77 -7.76
CA GLY A 315 13.56 3.22 -7.57
C GLY A 315 14.69 3.80 -8.42
N ILE A 316 14.42 4.88 -9.16
CA ILE A 316 15.40 5.59 -9.96
C ILE A 316 15.45 7.04 -9.49
N LEU A 317 16.66 7.52 -9.15
CA LEU A 317 16.93 8.91 -8.81
C LEU A 317 17.61 9.58 -9.99
N LEU A 318 16.96 10.60 -10.56
CA LEU A 318 17.52 11.32 -11.70
C LEU A 318 18.60 12.30 -11.23
N PRO A 319 19.66 12.53 -12.03
CA PRO A 319 20.73 13.44 -11.64
C PRO A 319 20.23 14.87 -11.45
N VAL A 320 20.74 15.55 -10.43
CA VAL A 320 20.39 16.94 -10.10
C VAL A 320 21.60 17.83 -10.29
N PRO A 321 21.46 18.98 -11.01
CA PRO A 321 22.51 20.00 -11.08
C PRO A 321 22.92 20.48 -9.67
N GLU A 322 24.22 20.75 -9.47
CA GLU A 322 24.78 21.11 -8.15
C GLU A 322 24.11 22.32 -7.50
N ALA A 323 23.65 23.27 -8.29
CA ALA A 323 22.92 24.46 -7.81
C ALA A 323 21.61 24.13 -7.06
N LYS A 324 21.01 22.97 -7.28
CA LYS A 324 19.74 22.54 -6.62
C LYS A 324 19.98 21.71 -5.37
N ARG A 325 21.22 21.36 -5.00
CA ARG A 325 21.55 20.49 -3.86
C ARG A 325 21.33 21.13 -2.47
N LYS A 326 20.91 22.39 -2.39
CA LYS A 326 20.71 23.12 -1.12
C LYS A 326 19.48 22.70 -0.32
N ILE A 327 18.65 21.81 -0.86
CA ILE A 327 17.42 21.35 -0.23
C ILE A 327 17.73 20.18 0.72
N LYS A 328 17.25 20.25 1.96
CA LYS A 328 17.34 19.12 2.90
C LYS A 328 16.27 18.08 2.55
N ALA A 329 16.70 16.92 2.06
CA ALA A 329 15.80 15.78 1.82
C ALA A 329 15.29 15.20 3.13
N ILE A 330 14.09 14.60 3.09
CA ILE A 330 13.61 13.74 4.17
C ILE A 330 14.53 12.51 4.20
N ARG A 331 15.16 12.26 5.33
CA ARG A 331 15.90 11.02 5.58
C ARG A 331 14.89 10.01 6.17
N CYS A 332 14.10 9.38 5.32
CA CYS A 332 13.38 8.16 5.69
C CYS A 332 14.10 6.97 5.03
N PRO A 333 13.91 5.74 5.52
CA PRO A 333 14.31 4.58 4.77
C PRO A 333 13.61 4.69 3.43
N SER A 334 14.36 4.94 2.40
CA SER A 334 13.80 5.16 1.08
C SER A 334 14.23 4.01 0.19
N PHE A 335 13.30 3.31 -0.29
CA PHE A 335 13.41 2.61 -1.55
C PHE A 335 13.26 3.59 -2.67
#